data_2509993a64a7502d682dec4db9a7e329
#
_entry.id   2509993a64a7502d682dec4db9a7e329
#
_cell.length_a   1.000
_cell.length_b   1.000
_cell.length_c   1.000
_cell.angle_alpha   90.00
_cell.angle_beta   90.00
_cell.angle_gamma   90.00
#
_symmetry.space_group_name_H-M   'P 1'
#
loop_
_entity.id
_entity.type
_entity.pdbx_description
1 polymer ?
#
loop_
_entity_poly.entity_id
_entity_poly.type
_entity_poly.pdbx_seq_one_letter_code
_entity_poly.pdbx_strand_id
1 'polypeptide(L)'
;MKAETMFKDYNKMKREMAFLELQLQSFTGLSVEDMITSMTFTGEPEGDRVQTSGASDKTCSIALDYRKRLAQENADYYRFLYDKYAEIKKEIDFFENGIRSLGEKKADIVFEMLDGDLTWDEISTQYGISRTSLSRARKAAIDYLDRLYAQRERMEIEYMLS
;
A
#
# COMPACT_ATOMS: atom_id res chain seq x y z
N MET A 1 -9.79 -15.79 -8.90
CA MET A 1 -8.91 -15.34 -9.98
C MET A 1 -8.28 -14.03 -9.53
N LYS A 2 -6.96 -14.05 -9.31
CA LYS A 2 -6.21 -12.90 -8.74
C LYS A 2 -6.17 -11.71 -9.69
N ALA A 3 -5.99 -11.96 -10.98
CA ALA A 3 -5.95 -10.92 -12.00
C ALA A 3 -7.28 -10.15 -12.11
N GLU A 4 -8.42 -10.81 -12.02
CA GLU A 4 -9.72 -10.11 -12.09
C GLU A 4 -9.94 -9.18 -10.89
N THR A 5 -9.51 -9.59 -9.70
CA THR A 5 -9.51 -8.73 -8.51
C THR A 5 -8.62 -7.51 -8.73
N MET A 6 -7.42 -7.71 -9.29
CA MET A 6 -6.52 -6.62 -9.63
C MET A 6 -7.14 -5.65 -10.65
N PHE A 7 -7.83 -6.15 -11.67
CA PHE A 7 -8.56 -5.30 -12.62
C PHE A 7 -9.61 -4.41 -11.94
N LYS A 8 -10.33 -4.93 -10.94
CA LYS A 8 -11.36 -4.17 -10.21
C LYS A 8 -10.76 -3.15 -9.25
N ASP A 9 -9.68 -3.52 -8.59
CA ASP A 9 -9.09 -2.75 -7.49
C ASP A 9 -7.94 -1.84 -7.95
N TYR A 10 -7.51 -1.91 -9.21
CA TYR A 10 -6.36 -1.21 -9.75
C TYR A 10 -6.36 0.28 -9.43
N ASN A 11 -7.42 1.00 -9.79
CA ASN A 11 -7.52 2.44 -9.54
C ASN A 11 -7.60 2.80 -8.05
N LYS A 12 -8.18 1.92 -7.23
CA LYS A 12 -8.18 2.07 -5.78
C LYS A 12 -6.76 1.92 -5.23
N MET A 13 -6.04 0.89 -5.66
CA MET A 13 -4.66 0.65 -5.24
C MET A 13 -3.71 1.77 -5.69
N LYS A 14 -3.88 2.30 -6.90
CA LYS A 14 -3.11 3.47 -7.39
C LYS A 14 -3.33 4.70 -6.50
N ARG A 15 -4.56 4.99 -6.10
CA ARG A 15 -4.89 6.10 -5.18
C ARG A 15 -4.32 5.86 -3.78
N GLU A 16 -4.40 4.64 -3.27
CA GLU A 16 -3.82 4.28 -1.96
C GLU A 16 -2.29 4.41 -1.97
N MET A 17 -1.64 3.95 -3.03
CA MET A 17 -0.19 4.10 -3.22
C MET A 17 0.21 5.58 -3.25
N ALA A 18 -0.49 6.42 -4.01
CA ALA A 18 -0.22 7.86 -4.09
C ALA A 18 -0.43 8.55 -2.73
N PHE A 19 -1.43 8.14 -1.97
CA PHE A 19 -1.67 8.66 -0.62
C PHE A 19 -0.54 8.28 0.34
N LEU A 20 -0.09 7.02 0.32
CA LEU A 20 1.04 6.56 1.14
C LEU A 20 2.33 7.27 0.76
N GLU A 21 2.57 7.49 -0.52
CA GLU A 21 3.72 8.24 -1.02
C GLU A 21 3.71 9.68 -0.49
N LEU A 22 2.56 10.35 -0.54
CA LEU A 22 2.39 11.69 0.03
C LEU A 22 2.66 11.70 1.53
N GLN A 23 2.14 10.70 2.26
CA GLN A 23 2.38 10.57 3.70
C GLN A 23 3.86 10.36 4.03
N LEU A 24 4.55 9.51 3.28
CA LEU A 24 6.00 9.29 3.45
C LEU A 24 6.83 10.54 3.17
N GLN A 25 6.47 11.29 2.11
CA GLN A 25 7.16 12.54 1.76
C GLN A 25 6.92 13.66 2.77
N SER A 26 5.72 13.72 3.36
CA SER A 26 5.34 14.76 4.34
C SER A 26 5.52 14.32 5.79
N PHE A 27 6.14 13.18 6.03
CA PHE A 27 6.27 12.64 7.38
C PHE A 27 7.19 13.50 8.26
N THR A 28 6.59 14.14 9.26
CA THR A 28 7.30 14.98 10.26
C THR A 28 7.37 14.35 11.64
N GLY A 29 6.85 13.14 11.79
CA GLY A 29 6.69 12.42 13.06
C GLY A 29 5.28 12.53 13.64
N LEU A 30 5.00 11.67 14.61
CA LEU A 30 3.76 11.70 15.39
C LEU A 30 3.78 12.95 16.30
N SER A 31 2.64 13.60 16.48
CA SER A 31 2.55 14.75 17.35
C SER A 31 2.73 14.32 18.83
N VAL A 32 3.37 15.20 19.61
CA VAL A 32 3.54 14.98 21.05
C VAL A 32 2.19 14.88 21.76
N GLU A 33 1.19 15.62 21.28
CA GLU A 33 -0.18 15.61 21.83
C GLU A 33 -0.91 14.31 21.61
N ASP A 34 -0.80 13.72 20.41
CA ASP A 34 -1.40 12.40 20.11
C ASP A 34 -0.80 11.30 20.98
N MET A 35 0.48 11.40 21.27
CA MET A 35 1.18 10.42 22.09
C MET A 35 0.85 10.55 23.58
N ILE A 36 0.73 11.78 24.10
CA ILE A 36 0.26 12.04 25.48
C ILE A 36 -1.17 11.50 25.63
N THR A 37 -2.02 11.74 24.65
CA THR A 37 -3.41 11.24 24.65
C THR A 37 -3.44 9.71 24.68
N SER A 38 -2.62 9.02 23.90
CA SER A 38 -2.55 7.56 23.92
C SER A 38 -2.05 6.99 25.25
N MET A 39 -1.12 7.69 25.91
CA MET A 39 -0.60 7.29 27.21
C MET A 39 -1.59 7.50 28.35
N THR A 40 -2.45 8.53 28.27
CA THR A 40 -3.49 8.77 29.28
C THR A 40 -4.63 7.74 29.21
N PHE A 41 -4.87 7.11 28.06
CA PHE A 41 -5.86 6.05 27.93
C PHE A 41 -5.41 4.66 28.43
N THR A 42 -4.11 4.46 28.66
CA THR A 42 -3.56 3.16 29.14
C THR A 42 -3.24 3.13 30.63
N GLY A 43 -3.44 4.25 31.36
CA GLY A 43 -3.17 4.34 32.78
C GLY A 43 -4.46 4.20 33.61
N GLU A 44 -4.65 3.07 34.29
CA GLU A 44 -5.58 3.00 35.42
C GLU A 44 -5.12 3.95 36.53
N PRO A 45 -6.01 4.69 37.18
CA PRO A 45 -5.67 5.55 38.28
C PRO A 45 -5.49 4.73 39.56
N GLU A 46 -4.30 4.21 39.82
CA GLU A 46 -3.98 3.68 41.14
C GLU A 46 -3.30 4.78 41.97
N GLY A 47 -3.94 5.10 43.08
CA GLY A 47 -3.60 6.19 43.97
C GLY A 47 -2.32 5.98 44.77
N ASP A 48 -1.78 7.02 45.13
CA ASP A 48 -1.18 7.55 46.36
C ASP A 48 -0.04 8.52 46.03
N ARG A 49 -0.32 9.79 46.36
CA ARG A 49 0.69 10.85 46.31
C ARG A 49 1.59 10.72 47.53
N VAL A 50 2.82 10.29 47.34
CA VAL A 50 3.92 10.54 48.28
C VAL A 50 4.79 11.66 47.68
N GLN A 51 4.73 12.82 48.31
CA GLN A 51 5.67 13.92 48.07
C GLN A 51 7.04 13.52 48.62
N THR A 52 8.03 13.34 47.77
CA THR A 52 9.45 13.32 48.14
C THR A 52 10.22 14.28 47.21
N SER A 53 10.90 15.21 47.82
CA SER A 53 11.81 16.19 47.22
C SER A 53 13.04 15.52 46.62
N GLY A 54 12.95 15.16 45.36
CA GLY A 54 13.99 14.57 44.53
C GLY A 54 13.65 14.74 43.03
N ALA A 55 13.07 15.88 42.69
CA ALA A 55 12.42 16.10 41.42
C ALA A 55 13.37 16.24 40.22
N SER A 56 14.68 16.37 40.40
CA SER A 56 15.60 16.67 39.29
C SER A 56 15.94 15.44 38.44
N ASP A 57 16.30 14.31 39.02
CA ASP A 57 16.76 13.15 38.27
C ASP A 57 15.61 12.32 37.70
N LYS A 58 14.51 12.21 38.42
CA LYS A 58 13.35 11.44 38.01
C LYS A 58 12.60 12.11 36.83
N THR A 59 12.47 13.44 36.86
CA THR A 59 11.85 14.21 35.77
C THR A 59 12.71 14.18 34.52
N CYS A 60 14.04 14.25 34.67
CA CYS A 60 14.98 14.14 33.56
C CYS A 60 14.96 12.72 32.94
N SER A 61 14.92 11.68 33.76
CA SER A 61 14.81 10.29 33.32
C SER A 61 13.51 10.04 32.57
N ILE A 62 12.37 10.50 33.06
CA ILE A 62 11.06 10.41 32.39
C ILE A 62 11.08 11.15 31.05
N ALA A 63 11.68 12.34 30.99
CA ALA A 63 11.78 13.10 29.74
C ALA A 63 12.69 12.44 28.70
N LEU A 64 13.77 11.80 29.13
CA LEU A 64 14.67 11.03 28.25
C LEU A 64 14.00 9.75 27.74
N ASP A 65 13.32 9.03 28.61
CA ASP A 65 12.58 7.81 28.24
C ASP A 65 11.41 8.14 27.27
N TYR A 66 10.74 9.26 27.48
CA TYR A 66 9.72 9.77 26.60
C TYR A 66 10.25 10.06 25.18
N ARG A 67 11.39 10.79 25.09
CA ARG A 67 12.03 11.08 23.80
C ARG A 67 12.47 9.83 23.05
N LYS A 68 13.00 8.85 23.77
CA LYS A 68 13.38 7.55 23.17
C LYS A 68 12.16 6.80 22.64
N ARG A 69 11.08 6.76 23.42
CA ARG A 69 9.83 6.12 22.99
C ARG A 69 9.23 6.82 21.77
N LEU A 70 9.18 8.16 21.78
CA LEU A 70 8.68 8.93 20.63
C LEU A 70 9.51 8.66 19.37
N ALA A 71 10.83 8.61 19.48
CA ALA A 71 11.70 8.28 18.35
C ALA A 71 11.47 6.86 17.83
N GLN A 72 11.26 5.90 18.74
CA GLN A 72 10.96 4.51 18.39
C GLN A 72 9.60 4.41 17.68
N GLU A 73 8.55 4.97 18.24
CA GLU A 73 7.21 4.97 17.66
C GLU A 73 7.18 5.65 16.28
N ASN A 74 7.92 6.75 16.11
CA ASN A 74 8.06 7.40 14.83
C ASN A 74 8.76 6.52 13.80
N ALA A 75 9.82 5.82 14.20
CA ALA A 75 10.54 4.89 13.32
C ALA A 75 9.65 3.70 12.91
N ASP A 76 8.90 3.16 13.87
CA ASP A 76 8.01 2.02 13.64
C ASP A 76 6.81 2.41 12.76
N TYR A 77 6.23 3.60 12.98
CA TYR A 77 5.16 4.10 12.13
C TYR A 77 5.63 4.43 10.70
N TYR A 78 6.80 5.04 10.55
CA TYR A 78 7.39 5.27 9.22
C TYR A 78 7.64 3.96 8.49
N ARG A 79 8.19 2.95 9.18
CA ARG A 79 8.40 1.60 8.62
C ARG A 79 7.08 0.98 8.18
N PHE A 80 6.04 1.06 9.00
CA PHE A 80 4.72 0.56 8.66
C PHE A 80 4.16 1.19 7.38
N LEU A 81 4.26 2.52 7.23
CA LEU A 81 3.86 3.23 6.01
C LEU A 81 4.67 2.77 4.79
N TYR A 82 5.99 2.65 4.97
CA TYR A 82 6.89 2.23 3.90
C TYR A 82 6.61 0.78 3.46
N ASP A 83 6.43 -0.13 4.38
CA ASP A 83 6.15 -1.54 4.08
C ASP A 83 4.81 -1.67 3.32
N LYS A 84 3.79 -0.93 3.76
CA LYS A 84 2.50 -0.85 3.05
C LYS A 84 2.64 -0.30 1.63
N TYR A 85 3.39 0.79 1.47
CA TYR A 85 3.68 1.36 0.15
C TYR A 85 4.41 0.37 -0.75
N ALA A 86 5.46 -0.28 -0.23
CA ALA A 86 6.28 -1.23 -0.98
C ALA A 86 5.46 -2.47 -1.41
N GLU A 87 4.56 -2.97 -0.56
CA GLU A 87 3.68 -4.08 -0.87
C GLU A 87 2.72 -3.73 -2.01
N ILE A 88 2.01 -2.60 -1.92
CA ILE A 88 1.08 -2.14 -2.96
C ILE A 88 1.83 -1.88 -4.26
N LYS A 89 2.98 -1.20 -4.19
CA LYS A 89 3.82 -0.91 -5.36
C LYS A 89 4.27 -2.20 -6.05
N LYS A 90 4.75 -3.19 -5.31
CA LYS A 90 5.16 -4.49 -5.85
C LYS A 90 4.03 -5.17 -6.63
N GLU A 91 2.81 -5.13 -6.11
CA GLU A 91 1.66 -5.73 -6.78
C GLU A 91 1.26 -4.96 -8.05
N ILE A 92 1.22 -3.63 -8.00
CA ILE A 92 0.93 -2.79 -9.17
C ILE A 92 2.01 -2.99 -10.24
N ASP A 93 3.29 -2.92 -9.88
CA ASP A 93 4.41 -3.09 -10.82
C ASP A 93 4.36 -4.47 -11.51
N PHE A 94 4.08 -5.53 -10.76
CA PHE A 94 3.93 -6.87 -11.33
C PHE A 94 2.77 -6.96 -12.31
N PHE A 95 1.63 -6.39 -11.94
CA PHE A 95 0.43 -6.38 -12.78
C PHE A 95 0.64 -5.57 -14.07
N GLU A 96 1.18 -4.34 -13.96
CA GLU A 96 1.48 -3.49 -15.11
C GLU A 96 2.51 -4.11 -16.05
N ASN A 97 3.59 -4.68 -15.51
CA ASN A 97 4.61 -5.37 -16.31
C ASN A 97 4.03 -6.60 -17.00
N GLY A 98 3.13 -7.33 -16.33
CA GLY A 98 2.38 -8.43 -16.94
C GLY A 98 1.52 -7.95 -18.11
N ILE A 99 0.84 -6.81 -18.00
CA ILE A 99 0.07 -6.22 -19.11
C ILE A 99 1.00 -5.81 -20.24
N ARG A 100 2.11 -5.12 -19.97
CA ARG A 100 3.09 -4.71 -20.98
C ARG A 100 3.66 -5.90 -21.77
N SER A 101 3.80 -7.06 -21.13
CA SER A 101 4.26 -8.28 -21.79
C SER A 101 3.27 -8.90 -22.79
N LEU A 102 2.02 -8.43 -22.85
CA LEU A 102 1.04 -8.80 -23.89
C LEU A 102 1.39 -8.25 -25.28
N GLY A 103 2.34 -7.32 -25.35
CA GLY A 103 2.70 -6.55 -26.55
C GLY A 103 1.98 -5.20 -26.61
N GLU A 104 2.64 -4.23 -27.22
CA GLU A 104 2.31 -2.80 -27.15
C GLU A 104 0.81 -2.51 -27.40
N LYS A 105 0.30 -2.88 -28.57
CA LYS A 105 -1.10 -2.59 -28.93
C LYS A 105 -2.14 -3.20 -27.99
N LYS A 106 -1.89 -4.41 -27.48
CA LYS A 106 -2.82 -5.07 -26.54
C LYS A 106 -2.71 -4.44 -25.15
N ALA A 107 -1.51 -4.09 -24.74
CA ALA A 107 -1.26 -3.41 -23.47
C ALA A 107 -1.97 -2.06 -23.43
N ASP A 108 -1.88 -1.25 -24.48
CA ASP A 108 -2.54 0.05 -24.57
C ASP A 108 -4.06 -0.09 -24.42
N ILE A 109 -4.68 -1.02 -25.12
CA ILE A 109 -6.12 -1.29 -25.01
C ILE A 109 -6.51 -1.67 -23.59
N VAL A 110 -5.69 -2.51 -22.92
CA VAL A 110 -5.97 -2.97 -21.57
C VAL A 110 -5.79 -1.81 -20.57
N PHE A 111 -4.79 -0.96 -20.73
CA PHE A 111 -4.62 0.23 -19.89
C PHE A 111 -5.77 1.22 -20.03
N GLU A 112 -6.25 1.49 -21.27
CA GLU A 112 -7.45 2.33 -21.47
C GLU A 112 -8.69 1.78 -20.76
N MET A 113 -8.85 0.44 -20.72
CA MET A 113 -9.93 -0.19 -19.96
C MET A 113 -9.76 -0.05 -18.44
N LEU A 114 -8.52 -0.02 -17.95
CA LEU A 114 -8.21 0.10 -16.53
C LEU A 114 -8.35 1.52 -16.02
N ASP A 115 -7.88 2.49 -16.79
CA ASP A 115 -7.94 3.91 -16.43
C ASP A 115 -9.38 4.39 -16.31
N GLY A 116 -10.28 3.84 -17.16
CA GLY A 116 -11.71 4.10 -17.08
C GLY A 116 -12.13 5.49 -17.54
N ASP A 117 -11.21 6.25 -18.15
CA ASP A 117 -11.46 7.59 -18.69
C ASP A 117 -12.32 7.53 -19.97
N LEU A 118 -12.19 6.43 -20.72
CA LEU A 118 -12.93 6.17 -21.94
C LEU A 118 -13.97 5.08 -21.74
N THR A 119 -15.13 5.27 -22.37
CA THR A 119 -16.13 4.22 -22.47
C THR A 119 -15.70 3.14 -23.47
N TRP A 120 -16.28 1.95 -23.37
CA TRP A 120 -15.97 0.86 -24.30
C TRP A 120 -16.27 1.21 -25.77
N ASP A 121 -17.23 2.10 -26.03
CA ASP A 121 -17.55 2.58 -27.37
C ASP A 121 -16.47 3.52 -27.90
N GLU A 122 -15.94 4.39 -27.05
CA GLU A 122 -14.82 5.27 -27.39
C GLU A 122 -13.56 4.49 -27.66
N ILE A 123 -13.21 3.50 -26.81
CA ILE A 123 -12.06 2.59 -27.02
C ILE A 123 -12.26 1.81 -28.34
N SER A 124 -13.47 1.28 -28.58
CA SER A 124 -13.82 0.57 -29.82
C SER A 124 -13.56 1.43 -31.05
N THR A 125 -13.98 2.69 -31.02
CA THR A 125 -13.79 3.66 -32.10
C THR A 125 -12.32 4.03 -32.27
N GLN A 126 -11.63 4.32 -31.18
CA GLN A 126 -10.21 4.74 -31.19
C GLN A 126 -9.29 3.66 -31.78
N TYR A 127 -9.50 2.40 -31.42
CA TYR A 127 -8.67 1.29 -31.87
C TYR A 127 -9.22 0.55 -33.10
N GLY A 128 -10.40 0.92 -33.58
CA GLY A 128 -11.05 0.31 -34.77
C GLY A 128 -11.39 -1.19 -34.53
N ILE A 129 -11.80 -1.56 -33.33
CA ILE A 129 -12.15 -2.93 -32.94
C ILE A 129 -13.55 -3.00 -32.33
N SER A 130 -14.25 -4.12 -32.50
CA SER A 130 -15.60 -4.27 -31.96
C SER A 130 -15.61 -4.43 -30.45
N ARG A 131 -16.74 -4.09 -29.78
CA ARG A 131 -16.96 -4.34 -28.35
C ARG A 131 -16.74 -5.82 -27.96
N THR A 132 -17.12 -6.75 -28.85
CA THR A 132 -16.89 -8.18 -28.66
C THR A 132 -15.39 -8.50 -28.65
N SER A 133 -14.60 -7.85 -29.52
CA SER A 133 -13.14 -7.99 -29.55
C SER A 133 -12.50 -7.40 -28.29
N LEU A 134 -13.01 -6.28 -27.77
CA LEU A 134 -12.58 -5.70 -26.50
C LEU A 134 -12.83 -6.67 -25.34
N SER A 135 -14.03 -7.27 -25.26
CA SER A 135 -14.36 -8.25 -24.22
C SER A 135 -13.44 -9.47 -24.27
N ARG A 136 -13.14 -9.96 -25.49
CA ARG A 136 -12.18 -11.07 -25.67
C ARG A 136 -10.76 -10.67 -25.29
N ALA A 137 -10.32 -9.46 -25.64
CA ALA A 137 -9.00 -8.96 -25.26
C ALA A 137 -8.86 -8.85 -23.73
N ARG A 138 -9.87 -8.31 -23.04
CA ARG A 138 -9.92 -8.28 -21.58
C ARG A 138 -9.82 -9.67 -20.96
N LYS A 139 -10.63 -10.61 -21.43
CA LYS A 139 -10.61 -12.00 -20.94
C LYS A 139 -9.26 -12.65 -21.16
N ALA A 140 -8.69 -12.51 -22.36
CA ALA A 140 -7.37 -13.08 -22.68
C ALA A 140 -6.26 -12.47 -21.81
N ALA A 141 -6.33 -11.18 -21.50
CA ALA A 141 -5.41 -10.52 -20.60
C ALA A 141 -5.52 -11.06 -19.16
N ILE A 142 -6.74 -11.22 -18.65
CA ILE A 142 -6.98 -11.81 -17.32
C ILE A 142 -6.44 -13.24 -17.25
N ASP A 143 -6.74 -14.08 -18.23
CA ASP A 143 -6.28 -15.48 -18.29
C ASP A 143 -4.75 -15.57 -18.37
N TYR A 144 -4.11 -14.64 -19.07
CA TYR A 144 -2.65 -14.57 -19.15
C TYR A 144 -2.03 -14.15 -17.82
N LEU A 145 -2.54 -13.10 -17.21
CA LEU A 145 -2.08 -12.59 -15.91
C LEU A 145 -2.28 -13.61 -14.78
N ASP A 146 -3.39 -14.33 -14.76
CA ASP A 146 -3.63 -15.40 -13.79
C ASP A 146 -2.57 -16.51 -13.89
N ARG A 147 -2.09 -16.81 -15.10
CA ARG A 147 -0.96 -17.75 -15.29
C ARG A 147 0.35 -17.20 -14.74
N LEU A 148 0.63 -15.91 -14.93
CA LEU A 148 1.81 -15.26 -14.35
C LEU A 148 1.76 -15.26 -12.82
N TYR A 149 0.61 -14.97 -12.22
CA TYR A 149 0.41 -15.05 -10.77
C TYR A 149 0.62 -16.47 -10.24
N ALA A 150 0.07 -17.47 -10.91
CA ALA A 150 0.26 -18.87 -10.51
C ALA A 150 1.72 -19.32 -10.63
N GLN A 151 2.47 -18.79 -11.61
CA GLN A 151 3.89 -19.07 -11.74
C GLN A 151 4.70 -18.41 -10.63
N ARG A 152 4.42 -17.14 -10.32
CA ARG A 152 5.06 -16.43 -9.21
C ARG A 152 4.85 -17.16 -7.88
N GLU A 153 3.62 -17.56 -7.59
CA GLU A 153 3.28 -18.28 -6.37
C GLU A 153 4.05 -19.61 -6.26
N ARG A 154 4.16 -20.35 -7.35
CA ARG A 154 4.95 -21.58 -7.37
C ARG A 154 6.43 -21.35 -7.07
N MET A 155 7.03 -20.31 -7.64
CA MET A 155 8.42 -19.97 -7.39
C MET A 155 8.65 -19.51 -5.94
N GLU A 156 7.72 -18.75 -5.37
CA GLU A 156 7.76 -18.34 -3.96
C GLU A 156 7.70 -19.54 -3.02
N ILE A 157 6.81 -20.52 -3.31
CA ILE A 157 6.71 -21.77 -2.54
C ILE A 157 8.00 -22.61 -2.68
N GLU A 158 8.54 -22.75 -3.88
CA GLU A 158 9.77 -23.49 -4.14
C GLU A 158 10.95 -22.89 -3.35
N TYR A 159 11.06 -21.56 -3.33
CA TYR A 159 12.06 -20.86 -2.54
C TYR A 159 11.90 -21.08 -1.02
N MET A 160 10.66 -21.07 -0.51
CA MET A 160 10.40 -21.32 0.91
C MET A 160 10.71 -22.75 1.36
N LEU A 161 10.71 -23.70 0.43
CA LEU A 161 10.96 -25.11 0.69
C LEU A 161 12.42 -25.54 0.45
N SER A 162 13.25 -24.65 -0.13
CA SER A 162 14.67 -24.89 -0.39
C SER A 162 15.54 -24.52 0.79
#